data_2fb360bd9ceabdacb9e3e663e2142205
#
_entry.id   2fb360bd9ceabdacb9e3e663e2142205
#
_cell.length_a   1.000
_cell.length_b   1.000
_cell.length_c   1.000
_cell.angle_alpha   90.00
_cell.angle_beta   90.00
_cell.angle_gamma   90.00
#
_symmetry.space_group_name_H-M   'P 1'
#
loop_
_entity.id
_entity.type
_entity.pdbx_description
1 polymer ?
#
loop_
_entity_poly.entity_id
_entity_poly.type
_entity_poly.pdbx_seq_one_letter_code
_entity_poly.pdbx_strand_id
1 'polypeptide(L)'
;WMSLLPDGRYLSELNIPGTHDSATANVEGSWNASYNKVACQKYFIEQQLYAGVRALDLRTRWHGDDMVMVHGDFICHTPDHNNRSKNKTFRSVLDTVIEYLDKHPSEAVIVTLKIDSGDEDKGRLALVNILNEYTANYPNRFYCWTETAFPNTLVAAQNRMTSPTLGQARGKIVLMTRVDMSGAGESSLYSYTGPDLTKWDDSYKDRNHYAQRIESESKVAVYIQDDYSSPDGNKKKQVFNTVYQLNGTYTLPGALKIEKKDFVFNYTSKTGSDHYGSTPLGAAKYMNDLIYNDDLFTPGSKTAKENPRLGIVVMDFVNKQLCRRIVFRQNTPLDDLIHRRGGQA
;
A
#
# COMPACT_ATOMS: atom_id res chain seq x y z
N TRP A 1 7.63 -3.29 -14.52
CA TRP A 1 8.49 -4.34 -13.96
C TRP A 1 7.73 -5.65 -13.72
N MET A 2 6.47 -5.60 -13.47
CA MET A 2 5.63 -6.80 -13.30
C MET A 2 5.55 -7.64 -14.58
N SER A 3 5.71 -7.04 -15.76
CA SER A 3 5.78 -7.76 -17.05
C SER A 3 6.88 -8.83 -17.10
N LEU A 4 7.88 -8.75 -16.23
CA LEU A 4 9.00 -9.71 -16.16
C LEU A 4 8.71 -10.90 -15.24
N LEU A 5 7.59 -10.89 -14.52
CA LEU A 5 7.24 -11.89 -13.53
C LEU A 5 6.18 -12.87 -14.06
N PRO A 6 6.21 -14.15 -13.65
CA PRO A 6 5.25 -15.13 -14.11
C PRO A 6 3.85 -14.92 -13.53
N ASP A 7 2.82 -15.15 -14.34
CA ASP A 7 1.40 -14.92 -14.02
C ASP A 7 0.88 -15.77 -12.86
N GLY A 8 1.45 -16.96 -12.65
CA GLY A 8 0.99 -17.92 -11.63
C GLY A 8 1.42 -17.58 -10.20
N ARG A 9 2.28 -16.59 -9.97
CA ARG A 9 2.65 -16.16 -8.62
C ARG A 9 1.50 -15.39 -7.98
N TYR A 10 1.26 -15.62 -6.68
CA TYR A 10 0.37 -14.73 -5.93
C TYR A 10 0.92 -13.31 -5.90
N LEU A 11 0.04 -12.31 -6.02
CA LEU A 11 0.43 -10.91 -5.91
C LEU A 11 1.07 -10.63 -4.54
N SER A 12 0.61 -11.30 -3.50
CA SER A 12 1.13 -11.28 -2.14
C SER A 12 2.55 -11.86 -1.96
N GLU A 13 3.03 -12.66 -2.92
CA GLU A 13 4.42 -13.17 -2.90
C GLU A 13 5.43 -12.15 -3.42
N LEU A 14 4.97 -11.08 -4.06
CA LEU A 14 5.85 -10.08 -4.66
C LEU A 14 6.40 -9.12 -3.61
N ASN A 15 7.62 -8.64 -3.83
CA ASN A 15 8.19 -7.52 -3.10
C ASN A 15 7.73 -6.24 -3.78
N ILE A 16 6.81 -5.51 -3.15
CA ILE A 16 6.10 -4.40 -3.76
C ILE A 16 6.48 -3.09 -3.08
N PRO A 17 7.05 -2.13 -3.81
CA PRO A 17 7.19 -0.77 -3.30
C PRO A 17 5.81 -0.14 -3.10
N GLY A 18 5.59 0.40 -1.90
CA GLY A 18 4.39 1.13 -1.53
C GLY A 18 4.72 2.50 -0.96
N THR A 19 3.71 3.36 -0.88
CA THR A 19 3.81 4.70 -0.28
C THR A 19 2.76 4.90 0.81
N HIS A 20 3.21 5.40 1.96
CA HIS A 20 2.37 5.86 3.05
C HIS A 20 1.81 7.24 2.70
N ASP A 21 0.55 7.50 3.04
CA ASP A 21 -0.11 8.78 2.74
C ASP A 21 0.19 9.28 1.32
N SER A 22 -0.11 8.45 0.34
CA SER A 22 0.39 8.57 -1.04
C SER A 22 0.04 9.90 -1.72
N ALA A 23 -1.02 10.57 -1.30
CA ALA A 23 -1.50 11.82 -1.91
C ALA A 23 -0.78 13.08 -1.41
N THR A 24 0.09 13.00 -0.40
CA THR A 24 0.59 14.14 0.39
C THR A 24 1.76 14.91 -0.22
N ALA A 25 2.04 14.74 -1.51
CA ALA A 25 3.11 15.49 -2.21
C ALA A 25 2.86 17.01 -2.26
N ASN A 26 1.59 17.43 -2.24
CA ASN A 26 1.17 18.81 -2.09
C ASN A 26 -0.02 18.83 -1.10
N VAL A 27 0.24 19.13 0.14
CA VAL A 27 -0.74 19.12 1.22
C VAL A 27 -0.87 20.53 1.82
N GLU A 28 -2.05 20.83 2.35
CA GLU A 28 -2.37 22.11 2.97
C GLU A 28 -1.33 22.52 4.01
N GLY A 29 -0.97 23.80 4.04
CA GLY A 29 0.09 24.29 4.90
C GLY A 29 1.51 24.07 4.37
N SER A 30 1.68 23.67 3.10
CA SER A 30 2.96 23.36 2.46
C SER A 30 4.02 24.48 2.49
N TRP A 31 3.62 25.71 2.80
CA TRP A 31 4.50 26.88 2.87
C TRP A 31 4.82 27.31 4.31
N ASN A 32 4.40 26.53 5.32
CA ASN A 32 4.66 26.82 6.73
C ASN A 32 5.24 25.61 7.48
N ALA A 33 5.54 25.77 8.77
CA ALA A 33 6.11 24.71 9.61
C ALA A 33 5.21 23.44 9.71
N SER A 34 3.92 23.55 9.42
CA SER A 34 2.98 22.43 9.47
C SER A 34 3.18 21.46 8.30
N TYR A 35 3.59 21.91 7.13
CA TYR A 35 3.91 21.06 5.98
C TYR A 35 4.94 20.00 6.33
N ASN A 36 6.00 20.37 7.00
CA ASN A 36 7.07 19.46 7.40
C ASN A 36 6.59 18.33 8.33
N LYS A 37 5.40 18.47 8.93
CA LYS A 37 4.81 17.47 9.84
C LYS A 37 3.81 16.55 9.16
N VAL A 38 3.29 16.94 7.98
CA VAL A 38 2.20 16.23 7.30
C VAL A 38 2.56 15.72 5.90
N ALA A 39 3.56 16.29 5.25
CA ALA A 39 4.02 15.78 3.95
C ALA A 39 4.80 14.48 4.15
N CYS A 40 4.30 13.40 3.54
CA CYS A 40 4.93 12.07 3.55
C CYS A 40 5.54 11.70 2.20
N GLN A 41 5.21 12.43 1.13
CA GLN A 41 5.72 12.17 -0.21
C GLN A 41 6.24 13.46 -0.87
N LYS A 42 7.17 13.30 -1.82
CA LYS A 42 7.62 14.37 -2.72
C LYS A 42 7.05 14.21 -4.12
N TYR A 43 6.80 12.99 -4.54
CA TYR A 43 6.25 12.65 -5.85
C TYR A 43 4.73 12.60 -5.80
N PHE A 44 4.06 13.21 -6.78
CA PHE A 44 2.65 12.97 -7.03
C PHE A 44 2.40 11.52 -7.42
N ILE A 45 1.17 11.04 -7.27
CA ILE A 45 0.83 9.61 -7.49
C ILE A 45 1.30 9.10 -8.86
N GLU A 46 1.11 9.86 -9.92
CA GLU A 46 1.60 9.50 -11.24
C GLU A 46 3.13 9.26 -11.24
N GLN A 47 3.89 10.20 -10.66
CA GLN A 47 5.34 10.08 -10.55
C GLN A 47 5.77 8.87 -9.69
N GLN A 48 5.01 8.57 -8.64
CA GLN A 48 5.23 7.39 -7.79
C GLN A 48 5.06 6.10 -8.60
N LEU A 49 4.00 5.99 -9.41
CA LEU A 49 3.75 4.85 -10.28
C LEU A 49 4.89 4.66 -11.30
N TYR A 50 5.36 5.75 -11.93
CA TYR A 50 6.52 5.70 -12.84
C TYR A 50 7.85 5.42 -12.12
N ALA A 51 7.98 5.76 -10.84
CA ALA A 51 9.14 5.39 -10.03
C ALA A 51 9.18 3.89 -9.69
N GLY A 52 8.06 3.18 -9.79
CA GLY A 52 7.96 1.74 -9.53
C GLY A 52 6.99 1.34 -8.42
N VAL A 53 6.34 2.30 -7.75
CA VAL A 53 5.33 2.07 -6.70
C VAL A 53 4.13 1.31 -7.28
N ARG A 54 3.65 0.30 -6.54
CA ARG A 54 2.45 -0.49 -6.88
C ARG A 54 1.54 -0.75 -5.68
N ALA A 55 1.78 -0.07 -4.56
CA ALA A 55 0.85 -0.02 -3.44
C ALA A 55 0.70 1.43 -2.97
N LEU A 56 -0.54 1.89 -2.88
CA LEU A 56 -0.90 3.25 -2.48
C LEU A 56 -1.74 3.19 -1.20
N ASP A 57 -1.30 3.88 -0.14
CA ASP A 57 -2.08 4.11 1.07
C ASP A 57 -2.83 5.43 0.90
N LEU A 58 -4.14 5.35 0.69
CA LEU A 58 -5.01 6.49 0.41
C LEU A 58 -5.88 6.82 1.61
N ARG A 59 -5.82 8.07 2.03
CA ARG A 59 -6.61 8.59 3.14
C ARG A 59 -7.52 9.70 2.65
N THR A 60 -8.79 9.62 3.04
CA THR A 60 -9.86 10.49 2.51
C THR A 60 -10.66 11.12 3.61
N ARG A 61 -11.36 12.22 3.25
CA ARG A 61 -12.37 12.89 4.06
C ARG A 61 -13.52 13.34 3.15
N TRP A 62 -14.75 13.19 3.65
CA TRP A 62 -15.89 13.81 2.99
C TRP A 62 -15.80 15.34 3.07
N HIS A 63 -15.96 15.99 1.92
CA HIS A 63 -15.89 17.45 1.81
C HIS A 63 -16.82 17.95 0.70
N GLY A 64 -17.89 18.63 1.08
CA GLY A 64 -18.95 19.01 0.15
C GLY A 64 -19.65 17.78 -0.42
N ASP A 65 -19.55 17.58 -1.73
CA ASP A 65 -20.21 16.46 -2.44
C ASP A 65 -19.20 15.37 -2.88
N ASP A 66 -17.92 15.43 -2.45
CA ASP A 66 -16.87 14.53 -2.92
C ASP A 66 -15.95 14.08 -1.75
N MET A 67 -15.14 13.08 -2.03
CA MET A 67 -14.09 12.58 -1.15
C MET A 67 -12.76 13.22 -1.53
N VAL A 68 -12.24 14.09 -0.67
CA VAL A 68 -10.91 14.69 -0.86
C VAL A 68 -9.84 13.86 -0.18
N MET A 69 -8.65 13.85 -0.76
CA MET A 69 -7.46 13.23 -0.15
C MET A 69 -6.96 14.12 0.98
N VAL A 70 -6.59 13.48 2.11
CA VAL A 70 -6.14 14.19 3.31
C VAL A 70 -4.99 13.48 4.01
N HIS A 71 -4.34 14.20 4.95
CA HIS A 71 -3.59 13.63 6.07
C HIS A 71 -4.15 14.26 7.36
N GLY A 72 -4.91 13.49 8.12
CA GLY A 72 -5.72 14.03 9.21
C GLY A 72 -6.67 15.11 8.70
N ASP A 73 -6.54 16.35 9.22
CA ASP A 73 -7.37 17.47 8.82
C ASP A 73 -6.82 18.27 7.62
N PHE A 74 -5.62 17.96 7.14
CA PHE A 74 -4.95 18.70 6.07
C PHE A 74 -5.33 18.15 4.70
N ILE A 75 -5.89 19.02 3.84
CA ILE A 75 -6.31 18.64 2.48
C ILE A 75 -5.10 18.55 1.55
N CYS A 76 -5.08 17.52 0.72
CA CYS A 76 -4.12 17.38 -0.37
C CYS A 76 -4.61 18.08 -1.63
N HIS A 77 -3.68 18.62 -2.41
CA HIS A 77 -3.97 19.40 -3.60
C HIS A 77 -3.34 18.81 -4.87
N THR A 78 -3.94 19.15 -6.01
CA THR A 78 -3.37 18.82 -7.31
C THR A 78 -2.09 19.62 -7.58
N PRO A 79 -1.18 19.14 -8.46
CA PRO A 79 -0.07 19.94 -8.94
C PRO A 79 -0.61 21.04 -9.86
N ASP A 80 -0.77 22.27 -9.34
CA ASP A 80 -1.15 23.42 -10.15
C ASP A 80 0.01 24.40 -10.21
N HIS A 81 0.49 24.67 -11.44
CA HIS A 81 1.55 25.65 -11.70
C HIS A 81 1.05 27.11 -11.61
N ASN A 82 -0.26 27.33 -11.47
CA ASN A 82 -0.90 28.66 -11.54
C ASN A 82 -1.40 29.19 -10.19
N ASN A 83 -0.91 28.72 -9.04
CA ASN A 83 -1.32 29.15 -7.68
C ASN A 83 -2.81 28.93 -7.35
N ARG A 84 -3.54 28.12 -8.09
CA ARG A 84 -4.92 27.70 -7.81
C ARG A 84 -4.98 26.20 -7.64
N SER A 85 -4.29 25.69 -6.60
CA SER A 85 -4.35 24.27 -6.28
C SER A 85 -5.80 23.87 -5.99
N LYS A 86 -6.32 22.93 -6.77
CA LYS A 86 -7.61 22.30 -6.51
C LYS A 86 -7.41 21.17 -5.51
N ASN A 87 -8.43 20.90 -4.70
CA ASN A 87 -8.43 19.72 -3.85
C ASN A 87 -8.20 18.47 -4.67
N LYS A 88 -7.28 17.62 -4.21
CA LYS A 88 -7.08 16.29 -4.78
C LYS A 88 -8.21 15.40 -4.31
N THR A 89 -8.99 14.84 -5.24
CA THR A 89 -10.12 13.98 -4.91
C THR A 89 -9.77 12.51 -5.12
N PHE A 90 -10.51 11.61 -4.45
CA PHE A 90 -10.37 10.18 -4.66
C PHE A 90 -10.65 9.79 -6.12
N ARG A 91 -11.65 10.41 -6.75
CA ARG A 91 -11.93 10.26 -8.19
C ARG A 91 -10.69 10.55 -9.04
N SER A 92 -10.03 11.70 -8.80
CA SER A 92 -8.84 12.07 -9.55
C SER A 92 -7.65 11.11 -9.35
N VAL A 93 -7.59 10.43 -8.21
CA VAL A 93 -6.60 9.37 -7.97
C VAL A 93 -6.95 8.12 -8.75
N LEU A 94 -8.22 7.69 -8.73
CA LEU A 94 -8.68 6.53 -9.51
C LEU A 94 -8.42 6.75 -11.01
N ASP A 95 -8.76 7.94 -11.54
CA ASP A 95 -8.48 8.29 -12.95
C ASP A 95 -7.00 8.18 -13.27
N THR A 96 -6.13 8.72 -12.40
CA THR A 96 -4.66 8.64 -12.57
C THR A 96 -4.17 7.19 -12.61
N VAL A 97 -4.70 6.32 -11.72
CA VAL A 97 -4.31 4.91 -11.66
C VAL A 97 -4.85 4.14 -12.87
N ILE A 98 -6.09 4.39 -13.29
CA ILE A 98 -6.69 3.77 -14.47
C ILE A 98 -5.91 4.15 -15.73
N GLU A 99 -5.63 5.44 -15.93
CA GLU A 99 -4.82 5.93 -17.07
C GLU A 99 -3.41 5.29 -17.09
N TYR A 100 -2.80 5.14 -15.91
CA TYR A 100 -1.52 4.44 -15.79
C TYR A 100 -1.63 2.97 -16.23
N LEU A 101 -2.67 2.25 -15.75
CA LEU A 101 -2.89 0.84 -16.07
C LEU A 101 -3.28 0.63 -17.54
N ASP A 102 -3.94 1.60 -18.18
CA ASP A 102 -4.21 1.57 -19.63
C ASP A 102 -2.92 1.58 -20.44
N LYS A 103 -1.96 2.41 -20.03
CA LYS A 103 -0.63 2.50 -20.66
C LYS A 103 0.27 1.32 -20.29
N HIS A 104 0.02 0.67 -19.16
CA HIS A 104 0.85 -0.39 -18.57
C HIS A 104 0.02 -1.61 -18.16
N PRO A 105 -0.62 -2.32 -19.09
CA PRO A 105 -1.59 -3.39 -18.78
C PRO A 105 -0.98 -4.63 -18.12
N SER A 106 0.34 -4.76 -18.08
CA SER A 106 1.03 -5.82 -17.35
C SER A 106 1.17 -5.57 -15.85
N GLU A 107 0.93 -4.33 -15.42
CA GLU A 107 1.07 -3.92 -14.03
C GLU A 107 -0.24 -4.12 -13.26
N ALA A 108 -0.15 -4.14 -11.92
CA ALA A 108 -1.28 -4.11 -11.00
C ALA A 108 -0.99 -3.07 -9.91
N VAL A 109 -2.03 -2.43 -9.37
CA VAL A 109 -1.88 -1.44 -8.29
C VAL A 109 -2.75 -1.83 -7.11
N ILE A 110 -2.14 -2.06 -5.96
CA ILE A 110 -2.84 -2.27 -4.70
C ILE A 110 -3.20 -0.91 -4.12
N VAL A 111 -4.42 -0.77 -3.63
CA VAL A 111 -4.89 0.46 -2.96
C VAL A 111 -5.46 0.08 -1.61
N THR A 112 -4.92 0.64 -0.53
CA THR A 112 -5.58 0.66 0.77
C THR A 112 -6.32 1.98 0.93
N LEU A 113 -7.54 1.94 1.44
CA LEU A 113 -8.42 3.10 1.53
C LEU A 113 -8.98 3.28 2.95
N LYS A 114 -8.81 4.48 3.51
CA LYS A 114 -9.29 4.86 4.85
C LYS A 114 -10.02 6.19 4.79
N ILE A 115 -11.08 6.35 5.60
CA ILE A 115 -11.59 7.66 6.00
C ILE A 115 -10.76 8.09 7.20
N ASP A 116 -10.01 9.18 7.08
CA ASP A 116 -9.01 9.60 8.08
C ASP A 116 -9.54 10.67 9.03
N SER A 117 -10.53 11.45 8.60
CA SER A 117 -11.18 12.48 9.41
C SER A 117 -12.56 12.88 8.84
N GLY A 118 -13.29 13.70 9.57
CA GLY A 118 -14.58 14.23 9.17
C GLY A 118 -15.78 13.34 9.51
N ASP A 119 -16.88 13.52 8.80
CA ASP A 119 -18.13 12.74 8.98
C ASP A 119 -17.99 11.37 8.31
N GLU A 120 -17.83 10.33 9.13
CA GLU A 120 -17.57 8.96 8.65
C GLU A 120 -18.77 8.39 7.89
N ASP A 121 -20.01 8.63 8.32
CA ASP A 121 -21.21 8.10 7.66
C ASP A 121 -21.42 8.72 6.28
N LYS A 122 -21.25 10.04 6.16
CA LYS A 122 -21.31 10.73 4.86
C LYS A 122 -20.14 10.30 3.98
N GLY A 123 -18.95 10.18 4.55
CA GLY A 123 -17.77 9.68 3.83
C GLY A 123 -17.97 8.27 3.30
N ARG A 124 -18.49 7.35 4.10
CA ARG A 124 -18.82 5.98 3.68
C ARG A 124 -19.82 5.97 2.52
N LEU A 125 -20.93 6.71 2.63
CA LEU A 125 -21.91 6.81 1.56
C LEU A 125 -21.33 7.38 0.27
N ALA A 126 -20.52 8.44 0.36
CA ALA A 126 -19.84 9.02 -0.79
C ALA A 126 -18.86 8.03 -1.45
N LEU A 127 -18.08 7.29 -0.65
CA LEU A 127 -17.17 6.25 -1.16
C LEU A 127 -17.92 5.12 -1.86
N VAL A 128 -19.04 4.65 -1.29
CA VAL A 128 -19.90 3.64 -1.92
C VAL A 128 -20.38 4.10 -3.30
N ASN A 129 -20.87 5.34 -3.39
CA ASN A 129 -21.33 5.90 -4.66
C ASN A 129 -20.21 6.02 -5.69
N ILE A 130 -19.01 6.49 -5.28
CA ILE A 130 -17.86 6.58 -6.16
C ILE A 130 -17.41 5.21 -6.63
N LEU A 131 -17.31 4.24 -5.74
CA LEU A 131 -16.88 2.88 -6.10
C LEU A 131 -17.88 2.18 -7.01
N ASN A 132 -19.18 2.34 -6.78
CA ASN A 132 -20.23 1.83 -7.67
C ASN A 132 -20.12 2.42 -9.07
N GLU A 133 -19.96 3.73 -9.16
CA GLU A 133 -19.77 4.42 -10.44
C GLU A 133 -18.52 3.88 -11.18
N TYR A 134 -17.38 3.79 -10.49
CA TYR A 134 -16.13 3.37 -11.12
C TYR A 134 -16.12 1.88 -11.50
N THR A 135 -16.68 1.00 -10.65
CA THR A 135 -16.76 -0.43 -10.99
C THR A 135 -17.74 -0.70 -12.13
N ALA A 136 -18.81 0.10 -12.24
CA ALA A 136 -19.74 0.01 -13.37
C ALA A 136 -19.14 0.55 -14.68
N ASN A 137 -18.44 1.70 -14.62
CA ASN A 137 -17.84 2.34 -15.81
C ASN A 137 -16.56 1.63 -16.28
N TYR A 138 -15.84 0.99 -15.35
CA TYR A 138 -14.56 0.32 -15.61
C TYR A 138 -14.55 -1.13 -15.07
N PRO A 139 -15.44 -2.02 -15.53
CA PRO A 139 -15.66 -3.34 -14.93
C PRO A 139 -14.42 -4.25 -14.94
N ASN A 140 -13.46 -4.00 -15.85
CA ASN A 140 -12.23 -4.78 -15.97
C ASN A 140 -11.03 -4.13 -15.25
N ARG A 141 -11.22 -2.98 -14.57
CA ARG A 141 -10.14 -2.23 -13.90
C ARG A 141 -10.07 -2.47 -12.40
N PHE A 142 -10.99 -3.25 -11.84
CA PHE A 142 -10.96 -3.64 -10.44
C PHE A 142 -10.87 -5.16 -10.33
N TYR A 143 -10.05 -5.63 -9.39
CA TYR A 143 -9.99 -7.04 -9.08
C TYR A 143 -11.24 -7.46 -8.30
N CYS A 144 -11.92 -8.49 -8.78
CA CYS A 144 -13.07 -9.10 -8.09
C CYS A 144 -12.57 -10.22 -7.18
N TRP A 145 -12.66 -10.02 -5.87
CA TRP A 145 -12.12 -10.93 -4.87
C TRP A 145 -12.90 -12.24 -4.74
N THR A 146 -14.15 -12.27 -5.17
CA THR A 146 -15.06 -13.41 -4.92
C THR A 146 -15.22 -14.37 -6.10
N GLU A 147 -14.69 -14.05 -7.28
CA GLU A 147 -14.67 -14.84 -8.55
C GLU A 147 -16.02 -15.39 -9.04
N THR A 148 -16.98 -15.68 -8.18
CA THR A 148 -18.30 -16.27 -8.52
C THR A 148 -19.41 -15.56 -7.80
N ALA A 149 -20.57 -15.45 -8.43
CA ALA A 149 -21.84 -14.87 -7.95
C ALA A 149 -21.72 -13.85 -6.79
N PHE A 150 -22.18 -12.64 -7.03
CA PHE A 150 -22.15 -11.55 -6.05
C PHE A 150 -22.76 -11.99 -4.70
N PRO A 151 -22.03 -11.89 -3.59
CA PRO A 151 -22.53 -12.26 -2.28
C PRO A 151 -23.54 -11.24 -1.78
N ASN A 152 -24.59 -11.72 -1.09
CA ASN A 152 -25.66 -10.85 -0.58
C ASN A 152 -25.27 -10.10 0.71
N THR A 153 -24.15 -10.47 1.34
CA THR A 153 -23.67 -9.84 2.58
C THR A 153 -22.15 -9.74 2.56
N LEU A 154 -21.60 -8.81 3.36
CA LEU A 154 -20.16 -8.66 3.55
C LEU A 154 -19.52 -9.97 4.06
N VAL A 155 -20.14 -10.64 5.03
CA VAL A 155 -19.66 -11.92 5.57
C VAL A 155 -19.57 -12.99 4.48
N ALA A 156 -20.59 -13.10 3.62
CA ALA A 156 -20.59 -14.05 2.50
C ALA A 156 -19.49 -13.70 1.48
N ALA A 157 -19.19 -12.42 1.28
CA ALA A 157 -18.08 -11.98 0.44
C ALA A 157 -16.74 -12.38 1.06
N GLN A 158 -16.52 -12.06 2.32
CA GLN A 158 -15.26 -12.37 3.02
C GLN A 158 -14.95 -13.87 2.96
N ASN A 159 -15.93 -14.74 3.18
CA ASN A 159 -15.79 -16.20 3.13
C ASN A 159 -15.45 -16.78 1.73
N ARG A 160 -15.63 -15.99 0.65
CA ARG A 160 -15.38 -16.41 -0.74
C ARG A 160 -14.15 -15.76 -1.37
N MET A 161 -13.52 -14.83 -0.67
CA MET A 161 -12.36 -14.12 -1.21
C MET A 161 -11.20 -15.06 -1.50
N THR A 162 -10.54 -14.80 -2.61
CA THR A 162 -9.29 -15.47 -3.01
C THR A 162 -8.21 -14.46 -3.27
N SER A 163 -6.97 -14.81 -2.89
CA SER A 163 -5.83 -13.95 -3.19
C SER A 163 -5.51 -14.00 -4.68
N PRO A 164 -5.35 -12.85 -5.35
CA PRO A 164 -5.05 -12.84 -6.77
C PRO A 164 -3.67 -13.41 -7.07
N THR A 165 -3.58 -14.15 -8.17
CA THR A 165 -2.30 -14.30 -8.86
C THR A 165 -1.98 -13.01 -9.62
N LEU A 166 -0.71 -12.84 -9.99
CA LEU A 166 -0.30 -11.67 -10.78
C LEU A 166 -1.06 -11.59 -12.11
N GLY A 167 -1.26 -12.74 -12.79
CA GLY A 167 -2.02 -12.78 -14.04
C GLY A 167 -3.47 -12.31 -13.88
N GLN A 168 -4.12 -12.67 -12.78
CA GLN A 168 -5.49 -12.21 -12.46
C GLN A 168 -5.56 -10.72 -12.10
N ALA A 169 -4.47 -10.17 -11.52
CA ALA A 169 -4.38 -8.78 -11.08
C ALA A 169 -3.91 -7.81 -12.18
N ARG A 170 -3.28 -8.30 -13.26
CA ARG A 170 -2.76 -7.43 -14.33
C ARG A 170 -3.82 -6.49 -14.89
N GLY A 171 -3.47 -5.23 -15.07
CA GLY A 171 -4.33 -4.15 -15.55
C GLY A 171 -5.38 -3.70 -14.56
N LYS A 172 -5.30 -4.13 -13.27
CA LYS A 172 -6.36 -3.89 -12.28
C LYS A 172 -5.87 -3.19 -11.02
N ILE A 173 -6.78 -2.47 -10.41
CA ILE A 173 -6.72 -1.98 -9.05
C ILE A 173 -7.15 -3.13 -8.14
N VAL A 174 -6.31 -3.48 -7.17
CA VAL A 174 -6.58 -4.43 -6.11
C VAL A 174 -6.90 -3.64 -4.85
N LEU A 175 -8.19 -3.35 -4.65
CA LEU A 175 -8.64 -2.51 -3.54
C LEU A 175 -8.74 -3.32 -2.25
N MET A 176 -8.32 -2.74 -1.15
CA MET A 176 -8.52 -3.20 0.23
C MET A 176 -8.96 -2.02 1.08
N THR A 177 -10.09 -2.15 1.79
CA THR A 177 -10.64 -1.01 2.54
C THR A 177 -10.54 -1.20 4.05
N ARG A 178 -10.22 -0.10 4.73
CA ARG A 178 -10.30 0.07 6.19
C ARG A 178 -11.62 0.72 6.62
N VAL A 179 -12.54 0.92 5.66
CA VAL A 179 -13.87 1.49 5.91
C VAL A 179 -14.84 0.35 6.14
N ASP A 180 -15.68 0.47 7.17
CA ASP A 180 -16.77 -0.47 7.38
C ASP A 180 -17.78 -0.37 6.23
N MET A 181 -17.78 -1.38 5.37
CA MET A 181 -18.67 -1.48 4.22
C MET A 181 -19.97 -2.22 4.56
N SER A 182 -20.15 -2.68 5.81
CA SER A 182 -21.42 -3.30 6.25
C SER A 182 -22.57 -2.30 6.10
N GLY A 183 -23.66 -2.71 5.49
CA GLY A 183 -24.81 -1.82 5.27
C GLY A 183 -24.64 -0.80 4.12
N ALA A 184 -23.64 -0.95 3.28
CA ALA A 184 -23.43 -0.09 2.10
C ALA A 184 -24.54 -0.23 1.03
N GLY A 185 -25.54 -1.10 1.23
CA GLY A 185 -26.72 -1.25 0.38
C GLY A 185 -26.47 -1.98 -0.95
N GLU A 186 -25.26 -1.90 -1.48
CA GLU A 186 -24.90 -2.46 -2.78
C GLU A 186 -24.03 -3.72 -2.60
N SER A 187 -24.66 -4.88 -2.64
CA SER A 187 -23.99 -6.18 -2.42
C SER A 187 -22.88 -6.47 -3.43
N SER A 188 -22.94 -5.88 -4.62
CA SER A 188 -21.88 -6.02 -5.64
C SER A 188 -20.53 -5.46 -5.20
N LEU A 189 -20.51 -4.38 -4.42
CA LEU A 189 -19.27 -3.77 -3.94
C LEU A 189 -18.47 -4.67 -3.01
N TYR A 190 -19.11 -5.55 -2.25
CA TYR A 190 -18.39 -6.47 -1.35
C TYR A 190 -17.39 -7.37 -2.07
N SER A 191 -17.60 -7.60 -3.38
CA SER A 191 -16.67 -8.35 -4.21
C SER A 191 -15.42 -7.56 -4.61
N TYR A 192 -15.42 -6.24 -4.47
CA TYR A 192 -14.33 -5.37 -4.91
C TYR A 192 -13.55 -4.72 -3.76
N THR A 193 -14.11 -4.67 -2.55
CA THR A 193 -13.53 -3.94 -1.41
C THR A 193 -12.45 -4.70 -0.64
N GLY A 194 -12.21 -5.97 -0.99
CA GLY A 194 -11.17 -6.79 -0.42
C GLY A 194 -11.42 -7.27 1.00
N PRO A 195 -10.40 -7.84 1.66
CA PRO A 195 -10.48 -8.22 3.07
C PRO A 195 -10.87 -7.03 3.94
N ASP A 196 -11.71 -7.30 4.94
CA ASP A 196 -12.08 -6.28 5.93
C ASP A 196 -10.86 -5.92 6.80
N LEU A 197 -10.40 -4.67 6.67
CA LEU A 197 -9.27 -4.13 7.41
C LEU A 197 -9.69 -3.10 8.48
N THR A 198 -10.96 -3.06 8.90
CA THR A 198 -11.45 -2.11 9.91
C THR A 198 -10.76 -2.26 11.27
N LYS A 199 -10.28 -3.46 11.59
CA LYS A 199 -9.52 -3.75 12.83
C LYS A 199 -8.02 -3.44 12.72
N TRP A 200 -7.59 -2.77 11.68
CA TRP A 200 -6.20 -2.33 11.57
C TRP A 200 -5.86 -1.30 12.65
N ASP A 201 -4.98 -1.66 13.56
CA ASP A 201 -4.42 -0.77 14.58
C ASP A 201 -3.05 -0.26 14.12
N ASP A 202 -2.97 1.01 13.79
CA ASP A 202 -1.74 1.70 13.35
C ASP A 202 -0.80 2.07 14.52
N SER A 203 -1.14 1.66 15.73
CA SER A 203 -0.31 1.76 16.93
C SER A 203 0.05 0.40 17.55
N TYR A 204 -0.28 -0.70 16.85
CA TYR A 204 -0.10 -2.06 17.36
C TYR A 204 1.34 -2.35 17.75
N LYS A 205 1.52 -2.76 19.02
CA LYS A 205 2.82 -3.09 19.62
C LYS A 205 2.82 -4.50 20.14
N ASP A 206 3.38 -5.42 19.38
CA ASP A 206 3.71 -6.75 19.89
C ASP A 206 5.04 -6.72 20.66
N ARG A 207 5.14 -7.46 21.77
CA ARG A 207 6.39 -7.58 22.56
C ARG A 207 7.57 -8.14 21.73
N ASN A 208 7.25 -8.93 20.71
CA ASN A 208 8.22 -9.54 19.80
C ASN A 208 8.41 -8.72 18.53
N HIS A 209 7.72 -7.59 18.40
CA HIS A 209 7.75 -6.71 17.22
C HIS A 209 7.31 -7.39 15.91
N TYR A 210 6.31 -8.28 15.96
CA TYR A 210 5.71 -8.90 14.79
C TYR A 210 4.59 -8.06 14.19
N ALA A 211 4.26 -8.37 12.94
CA ALA A 211 3.08 -7.82 12.29
C ALA A 211 1.79 -8.30 12.97
N GLN A 212 0.84 -7.40 13.14
CA GLN A 212 -0.53 -7.71 13.53
C GLN A 212 -1.19 -8.55 12.44
N ARG A 213 -1.82 -9.66 12.81
CA ARG A 213 -2.77 -10.35 11.93
C ARG A 213 -4.14 -9.69 12.07
N ILE A 214 -4.71 -9.24 10.96
CA ILE A 214 -6.07 -8.68 11.00
C ILE A 214 -7.08 -9.82 11.19
N GLU A 215 -7.87 -9.72 12.22
CA GLU A 215 -8.99 -10.61 12.49
C GLU A 215 -10.15 -10.26 11.56
N SER A 216 -10.32 -11.03 10.50
CA SER A 216 -11.43 -10.91 9.56
C SER A 216 -11.98 -12.29 9.21
N GLU A 217 -13.21 -12.35 8.72
CA GLU A 217 -13.85 -13.56 8.18
C GLU A 217 -13.23 -14.03 6.85
N SER A 218 -12.31 -13.24 6.28
CA SER A 218 -11.70 -13.52 4.99
C SER A 218 -10.75 -14.73 5.06
N LYS A 219 -10.80 -15.55 4.00
CA LYS A 219 -9.82 -16.61 3.75
C LYS A 219 -8.44 -16.07 3.34
N VAL A 220 -8.37 -14.78 3.02
CA VAL A 220 -7.12 -14.07 2.72
C VAL A 220 -6.69 -13.34 3.98
N ALA A 221 -5.63 -13.81 4.62
CA ALA A 221 -5.09 -13.13 5.79
C ALA A 221 -4.25 -11.91 5.37
N VAL A 222 -4.33 -10.87 6.20
CA VAL A 222 -3.51 -9.66 6.05
C VAL A 222 -2.76 -9.43 7.34
N TYR A 223 -1.45 -9.27 7.22
CA TYR A 223 -0.54 -8.98 8.33
C TYR A 223 -0.01 -7.57 8.15
N ILE A 224 0.02 -6.78 9.22
CA ILE A 224 0.37 -5.37 9.15
C ILE A 224 1.34 -5.02 10.28
N GLN A 225 2.47 -4.46 9.91
CA GLN A 225 3.38 -3.76 10.80
C GLN A 225 3.26 -2.27 10.48
N ASP A 226 2.65 -1.50 11.37
CA ASP A 226 2.39 -0.07 11.19
C ASP A 226 2.48 0.72 12.50
N ASP A 227 3.44 0.40 13.38
CA ASP A 227 3.70 1.24 14.55
C ASP A 227 4.44 2.51 14.14
N TYR A 228 3.71 3.60 13.99
CA TYR A 228 4.24 4.89 13.56
C TYR A 228 4.92 5.69 14.69
N SER A 229 4.74 5.31 15.94
CA SER A 229 5.19 6.09 17.12
C SER A 229 6.46 5.58 17.77
N SER A 230 7.01 4.46 17.32
CA SER A 230 8.19 3.84 17.92
C SER A 230 9.49 4.61 17.69
N PRO A 231 10.45 4.58 18.66
CA PRO A 231 11.83 5.02 18.43
C PRO A 231 12.48 4.29 17.22
N ASP A 232 13.49 4.92 16.62
CA ASP A 232 14.15 4.41 15.41
C ASP A 232 14.62 2.96 15.51
N GLY A 233 15.29 2.60 16.60
CA GLY A 233 15.78 1.24 16.83
C GLY A 233 14.67 0.19 16.95
N ASN A 234 13.53 0.55 17.55
CA ASN A 234 12.36 -0.34 17.66
C ASN A 234 11.66 -0.48 16.30
N LYS A 235 11.50 0.62 15.57
CA LYS A 235 10.94 0.59 14.22
C LYS A 235 11.76 -0.30 13.29
N LYS A 236 13.09 -0.18 13.34
CA LYS A 236 13.99 -1.09 12.61
C LYS A 236 13.73 -2.55 12.96
N LYS A 237 13.64 -2.88 14.26
CA LYS A 237 13.33 -4.26 14.71
C LYS A 237 12.00 -4.75 14.20
N GLN A 238 10.95 -3.94 14.23
CA GLN A 238 9.62 -4.30 13.74
C GLN A 238 9.65 -4.61 12.24
N VAL A 239 10.27 -3.75 11.44
CA VAL A 239 10.42 -3.95 9.99
C VAL A 239 11.16 -5.26 9.70
N PHE A 240 12.26 -5.53 10.40
CA PHE A 240 13.08 -6.74 10.18
C PHE A 240 12.37 -8.00 10.66
N ASN A 241 11.79 -7.98 11.87
CA ASN A 241 11.08 -9.13 12.41
C ASN A 241 9.85 -9.50 11.56
N THR A 242 9.18 -8.52 10.96
CA THR A 242 8.11 -8.77 10.00
C THR A 242 8.62 -9.53 8.77
N VAL A 243 9.80 -9.17 8.25
CA VAL A 243 10.42 -9.89 7.13
C VAL A 243 10.84 -11.31 7.57
N TYR A 244 11.42 -11.47 8.75
CA TYR A 244 11.80 -12.77 9.28
C TYR A 244 10.58 -13.67 9.53
N GLN A 245 9.51 -13.12 10.08
CA GLN A 245 8.22 -13.82 10.25
C GLN A 245 7.67 -14.27 8.89
N LEU A 246 7.68 -13.38 7.90
CA LEU A 246 7.20 -13.65 6.54
C LEU A 246 7.96 -14.81 5.87
N ASN A 247 9.23 -14.97 6.16
CA ASN A 247 10.08 -16.01 5.59
C ASN A 247 10.22 -17.25 6.49
N GLY A 248 9.72 -17.20 7.72
CA GLY A 248 9.88 -18.28 8.70
C GLY A 248 11.33 -18.50 9.15
N THR A 249 12.20 -17.51 8.96
CA THR A 249 13.64 -17.61 9.32
C THR A 249 13.90 -17.31 10.78
N TYR A 250 12.95 -16.68 11.44
CA TYR A 250 12.97 -16.46 12.89
C TYR A 250 11.59 -16.79 13.47
N THR A 251 11.49 -17.93 14.12
CA THR A 251 10.26 -18.40 14.77
C THR A 251 10.41 -18.29 16.27
N LEU A 252 9.82 -17.27 16.88
CA LEU A 252 9.53 -17.32 18.31
C LEU A 252 8.29 -18.19 18.58
N PRO A 253 8.18 -18.79 19.77
CA PRO A 253 6.98 -19.52 20.18
C PRO A 253 5.73 -18.65 20.00
N GLY A 254 4.73 -19.16 19.28
CA GLY A 254 3.46 -18.46 19.02
C GLY A 254 3.41 -17.60 17.75
N ALA A 255 4.49 -17.45 17.00
CA ALA A 255 4.45 -16.78 15.71
C ALA A 255 3.56 -17.53 14.71
N LEU A 256 2.56 -16.85 14.16
CA LEU A 256 1.70 -17.42 13.13
C LEU A 256 2.48 -17.57 11.83
N LYS A 257 2.31 -18.72 11.18
CA LYS A 257 2.87 -18.96 9.85
C LYS A 257 2.15 -18.10 8.81
N ILE A 258 2.91 -17.32 8.05
CA ILE A 258 2.39 -16.51 6.95
C ILE A 258 2.48 -17.33 5.66
N GLU A 259 1.35 -17.55 5.01
CA GLU A 259 1.29 -18.31 3.78
C GLU A 259 1.60 -17.45 2.54
N LYS A 260 1.81 -18.09 1.39
CA LYS A 260 2.11 -17.38 0.13
C LYS A 260 0.98 -16.47 -0.33
N LYS A 261 -0.27 -16.87 -0.06
CA LYS A 261 -1.49 -16.12 -0.41
C LYS A 261 -1.79 -14.95 0.52
N ASP A 262 -1.10 -14.86 1.67
CA ASP A 262 -1.36 -13.84 2.68
C ASP A 262 -0.59 -12.55 2.34
N PHE A 263 -1.26 -11.42 2.50
CA PHE A 263 -0.63 -10.12 2.30
C PHE A 263 0.11 -9.66 3.57
N VAL A 264 1.25 -9.04 3.36
CA VAL A 264 2.03 -8.43 4.44
C VAL A 264 2.33 -6.99 4.07
N PHE A 265 1.83 -6.05 4.87
CA PHE A 265 2.17 -4.63 4.78
C PHE A 265 3.21 -4.31 5.85
N ASN A 266 4.36 -3.82 5.42
CA ASN A 266 5.50 -3.51 6.27
C ASN A 266 5.84 -2.03 6.14
N TYR A 267 5.30 -1.21 7.05
CA TYR A 267 5.46 0.23 7.03
C TYR A 267 6.82 0.64 7.59
N THR A 268 7.59 1.36 6.80
CA THR A 268 8.81 2.04 7.26
C THR A 268 8.54 3.47 7.70
N SER A 269 7.35 4.00 7.41
CA SER A 269 6.91 5.33 7.86
C SER A 269 6.79 5.43 9.38
N LYS A 270 7.02 6.62 9.92
CA LYS A 270 6.83 6.98 11.33
C LYS A 270 6.78 8.50 11.52
N THR A 271 6.32 8.98 12.68
CA THR A 271 6.11 10.41 12.95
C THR A 271 7.39 11.25 12.98
N GLY A 272 8.54 10.65 13.24
CA GLY A 272 9.82 11.36 13.31
C GLY A 272 10.97 10.41 13.62
N SER A 273 12.18 10.93 13.66
CA SER A 273 13.40 10.18 13.94
C SER A 273 14.11 10.75 15.17
N ASP A 274 14.65 9.87 16.00
CA ASP A 274 15.48 10.24 17.14
C ASP A 274 16.80 10.90 16.68
N HIS A 275 17.21 10.65 15.43
CA HIS A 275 18.47 11.14 14.84
C HIS A 275 18.29 12.34 13.91
N TYR A 276 17.15 12.44 13.20
CA TYR A 276 16.94 13.41 12.11
C TYR A 276 15.75 14.35 12.34
N GLY A 277 15.19 14.35 13.55
CA GLY A 277 14.13 15.26 13.96
C GLY A 277 12.69 14.71 13.79
N SER A 278 11.75 15.38 14.45
CA SER A 278 10.36 14.94 14.64
C SER A 278 9.46 15.25 13.43
N THR A 279 9.86 14.82 12.24
CA THR A 279 9.08 15.00 11.00
C THR A 279 9.08 13.70 10.19
N PRO A 280 8.06 13.45 9.33
CA PRO A 280 8.08 12.32 8.40
C PRO A 280 9.34 12.30 7.52
N LEU A 281 9.84 13.45 7.09
CA LEU A 281 11.08 13.54 6.33
C LEU A 281 12.30 13.11 7.17
N GLY A 282 12.34 13.47 8.45
CA GLY A 282 13.39 13.00 9.37
C GLY A 282 13.37 11.49 9.53
N ALA A 283 12.17 10.92 9.76
CA ALA A 283 11.96 9.47 9.83
C ALA A 283 12.37 8.78 8.53
N ALA A 284 11.95 9.33 7.38
CA ALA A 284 12.29 8.80 6.06
C ALA A 284 13.80 8.79 5.82
N LYS A 285 14.55 9.80 6.25
CA LYS A 285 16.01 9.79 6.14
C LYS A 285 16.63 8.58 6.83
N TYR A 286 16.18 8.26 8.03
CA TYR A 286 16.67 7.11 8.78
C TYR A 286 16.24 5.79 8.14
N MET A 287 14.96 5.62 7.86
CA MET A 287 14.40 4.36 7.37
C MET A 287 14.77 4.06 5.91
N ASN A 288 14.83 5.08 5.06
CA ASN A 288 15.26 4.92 3.67
C ASN A 288 16.76 4.59 3.59
N ASP A 289 17.59 5.13 4.51
CA ASP A 289 19.01 4.76 4.61
C ASP A 289 19.19 3.28 4.95
N LEU A 290 18.34 2.71 5.80
CA LEU A 290 18.31 1.25 6.04
C LEU A 290 18.03 0.46 4.76
N ILE A 291 17.05 0.89 3.96
CA ILE A 291 16.72 0.21 2.69
C ILE A 291 17.90 0.30 1.70
N TYR A 292 18.66 1.39 1.72
CA TYR A 292 19.84 1.53 0.86
C TYR A 292 21.03 0.68 1.30
N ASN A 293 21.28 0.55 2.60
CA ASN A 293 22.57 0.12 3.10
C ASN A 293 22.53 -1.22 3.84
N ASP A 294 21.37 -1.68 4.31
CA ASP A 294 21.28 -2.93 5.06
C ASP A 294 21.23 -4.16 4.13
N ASP A 295 21.92 -5.21 4.56
CA ASP A 295 22.01 -6.48 3.83
C ASP A 295 20.63 -7.13 3.59
N LEU A 296 19.66 -6.90 4.47
CA LEU A 296 18.29 -7.41 4.28
C LEU A 296 17.68 -6.89 2.98
N PHE A 297 17.97 -5.67 2.58
CA PHE A 297 17.47 -5.05 1.36
C PHE A 297 18.45 -5.10 0.18
N THR A 298 19.67 -5.58 0.40
CA THR A 298 20.69 -5.65 -0.64
C THR A 298 20.50 -6.90 -1.51
N PRO A 299 20.17 -6.75 -2.82
CA PRO A 299 20.02 -7.88 -3.71
C PRO A 299 21.28 -8.75 -3.75
N GLY A 300 21.09 -10.06 -3.64
CA GLY A 300 22.18 -11.04 -3.71
C GLY A 300 22.96 -11.24 -2.41
N SER A 301 22.75 -10.44 -1.35
CA SER A 301 23.36 -10.69 -0.04
C SER A 301 22.92 -12.03 0.55
N LYS A 302 23.68 -12.57 1.52
CA LYS A 302 23.29 -13.80 2.23
C LYS A 302 21.95 -13.62 2.95
N THR A 303 21.80 -12.55 3.72
CA THR A 303 20.55 -12.23 4.45
C THR A 303 19.36 -12.12 3.49
N ALA A 304 19.58 -11.51 2.33
CA ALA A 304 18.56 -11.38 1.29
C ALA A 304 18.14 -12.74 0.71
N LYS A 305 19.07 -13.66 0.48
CA LYS A 305 18.77 -15.00 -0.04
C LYS A 305 18.02 -15.86 0.99
N GLU A 306 18.33 -15.71 2.26
CA GLU A 306 17.65 -16.38 3.36
C GLU A 306 16.23 -15.82 3.60
N ASN A 307 16.00 -14.53 3.27
CA ASN A 307 14.74 -13.81 3.45
C ASN A 307 14.24 -13.20 2.14
N PRO A 308 13.83 -14.01 1.17
CA PRO A 308 13.50 -13.55 -0.18
C PRO A 308 12.25 -12.66 -0.26
N ARG A 309 11.28 -12.82 0.64
CA ARG A 309 10.04 -12.04 0.66
C ARG A 309 10.20 -10.84 1.59
N LEU A 310 9.88 -9.65 1.10
CA LEU A 310 9.79 -8.41 1.89
C LEU A 310 8.33 -8.02 2.18
N GLY A 311 7.39 -8.54 1.38
CA GLY A 311 6.02 -8.09 1.34
C GLY A 311 5.87 -6.75 0.64
N ILE A 312 4.83 -6.00 1.02
CA ILE A 312 4.59 -4.64 0.56
C ILE A 312 5.32 -3.69 1.51
N VAL A 313 6.39 -3.07 1.03
CA VAL A 313 7.19 -2.13 1.83
C VAL A 313 6.65 -0.73 1.61
N VAL A 314 5.97 -0.19 2.63
CA VAL A 314 5.28 1.11 2.55
C VAL A 314 6.17 2.20 3.14
N MET A 315 6.55 3.17 2.29
CA MET A 315 7.62 4.13 2.55
C MET A 315 7.16 5.58 2.50
N ASP A 316 7.84 6.44 3.24
CA ASP A 316 7.79 7.88 3.06
C ASP A 316 8.87 8.37 2.09
N PHE A 317 8.59 9.48 1.38
CA PHE A 317 9.52 10.14 0.47
C PHE A 317 10.21 9.18 -0.51
N VAL A 318 9.39 8.36 -1.15
CA VAL A 318 9.84 7.35 -2.10
C VAL A 318 10.57 7.99 -3.30
N ASN A 319 11.52 7.25 -3.85
CA ASN A 319 12.17 7.58 -5.11
C ASN A 319 12.46 6.32 -5.94
N LYS A 320 12.87 6.50 -7.18
CA LYS A 320 13.15 5.41 -8.13
C LYS A 320 14.18 4.40 -7.61
N GLN A 321 15.20 4.86 -6.87
CA GLN A 321 16.25 3.97 -6.35
C GLN A 321 15.71 3.09 -5.22
N LEU A 322 14.91 3.62 -4.30
CA LEU A 322 14.23 2.84 -3.25
C LEU A 322 13.31 1.78 -3.86
N CYS A 323 12.50 2.17 -4.85
CA CYS A 323 11.66 1.22 -5.56
C CYS A 323 12.48 0.10 -6.20
N ARG A 324 13.60 0.42 -6.86
CA ARG A 324 14.51 -0.57 -7.43
C ARG A 324 15.06 -1.54 -6.39
N ARG A 325 15.47 -1.06 -5.21
CA ARG A 325 15.95 -1.92 -4.11
C ARG A 325 14.92 -2.98 -3.75
N ILE A 326 13.65 -2.60 -3.62
CA ILE A 326 12.56 -3.53 -3.30
C ILE A 326 12.27 -4.47 -4.48
N VAL A 327 12.13 -3.93 -5.70
CA VAL A 327 11.81 -4.70 -6.91
C VAL A 327 12.89 -5.75 -7.21
N PHE A 328 14.17 -5.41 -7.11
CA PHE A 328 15.28 -6.33 -7.39
C PHE A 328 15.47 -7.43 -6.35
N ARG A 329 14.71 -7.39 -5.26
CA ARG A 329 14.63 -8.47 -4.28
C ARG A 329 13.63 -9.57 -4.68
N GLN A 330 13.00 -9.49 -5.87
CA GLN A 330 12.17 -10.58 -6.38
C GLN A 330 13.02 -11.84 -6.58
N ASN A 331 12.58 -12.95 -5.97
CA ASN A 331 13.18 -14.27 -6.19
C ASN A 331 12.83 -14.79 -7.58
N THR A 332 13.35 -14.19 -8.60
CA THR A 332 13.17 -14.62 -9.99
C THR A 332 14.42 -14.27 -10.77
N PRO A 333 14.64 -14.87 -11.93
CA PRO A 333 15.72 -14.49 -12.86
C PRO A 333 15.63 -13.05 -13.38
N LEU A 334 15.03 -12.11 -12.59
CA LEU A 334 15.09 -10.68 -12.90
C LEU A 334 16.55 -10.22 -13.00
N ASP A 335 17.41 -10.74 -12.11
CA ASP A 335 18.85 -10.51 -12.18
C ASP A 335 19.43 -11.05 -13.48
N ASP A 336 19.01 -12.25 -13.92
CA ASP A 336 19.43 -12.84 -15.19
C ASP A 336 18.87 -12.07 -16.41
N LEU A 337 17.63 -11.57 -16.33
CA LEU A 337 16.99 -10.84 -17.43
C LEU A 337 17.54 -9.41 -17.58
N ILE A 338 17.88 -8.76 -16.47
CA ILE A 338 18.48 -7.41 -16.49
C ILE A 338 19.92 -7.49 -16.98
N HIS A 339 20.69 -8.49 -16.56
CA HIS A 339 22.04 -8.71 -17.08
C HIS A 339 22.06 -9.10 -18.56
N ARG A 340 21.03 -9.81 -19.06
CA ARG A 340 20.90 -10.13 -20.51
C ARG A 340 20.43 -8.96 -21.36
N ARG A 341 19.71 -7.96 -20.80
CA ARG A 341 19.26 -6.74 -21.50
C ARG A 341 20.13 -5.51 -21.22
N GLY A 342 21.04 -5.57 -20.27
CA GLY A 342 21.94 -4.46 -19.88
C GLY A 342 23.04 -4.13 -20.87
N GLY A 343 22.92 -4.63 -22.11
CA GLY A 343 23.75 -4.21 -23.25
C GLY A 343 23.07 -3.21 -24.17
N GLN A 344 21.79 -2.86 -23.94
CA GLN A 344 21.05 -1.90 -24.76
C GLN A 344 20.00 -1.16 -23.92
N ALA A 345 20.41 -0.12 -23.17
CA ALA A 345 19.56 1.02 -22.78
C ALA A 345 20.44 2.14 -22.24
#